data_a170436a1e27ad8df1b4bd531dafb1b6
#
_entry.id   a170436a1e27ad8df1b4bd531dafb1b6
#
_cell.length_a   1.000
_cell.length_b   1.000
_cell.length_c   1.000
_cell.angle_alpha   90.00
_cell.angle_beta   90.00
_cell.angle_gamma   90.00
#
_symmetry.space_group_name_H-M   'P 1'
#
loop_
_entity.id
_entity.type
_entity.pdbx_description
1 polymer ?
#
loop_
_entity_poly.entity_id
_entity_poly.type
_entity_poly.pdbx_seq_one_letter_code
_entity_poly.pdbx_strand_id
1 'polypeptide(L)'
;MSVQVRPPQGEGAKRLNAAVNRIATGIARHWLAVFNVMVALFVGLPFLAPVLMEAGATGPANLIYKVYAFTCHQLPERSIFFYGHDHFYTVETLEAEGFLSAGVSFFQRQALRWPGSDEAGWKVALCQRDVAIYASILISGLLFGLVRLILRPRAKWPKMPVWMFILLL
;
A
#
# COMPACT_ATOMS: atom_id res chain seq x y z
N MET A 1 50.49 -2.34 -14.62
CA MET A 1 49.44 -1.47 -14.02
C MET A 1 48.80 -0.71 -15.15
N SER A 2 47.69 -1.18 -15.73
CA SER A 2 47.02 -0.54 -16.90
C SER A 2 46.07 0.55 -16.39
N VAL A 3 46.44 1.81 -16.65
CA VAL A 3 45.56 2.97 -16.36
C VAL A 3 44.42 2.94 -17.37
N GLN A 4 43.22 2.58 -16.93
CA GLN A 4 42.01 2.74 -17.76
C GLN A 4 41.63 4.23 -17.82
N VAL A 5 41.97 4.86 -18.93
CA VAL A 5 41.53 6.22 -19.24
C VAL A 5 40.05 6.15 -19.62
N ARG A 6 39.19 6.67 -18.76
CA ARG A 6 37.74 6.83 -19.10
C ARG A 6 37.60 7.84 -20.23
N PRO A 7 36.83 7.51 -21.28
CA PRO A 7 36.60 8.46 -22.37
C PRO A 7 35.90 9.73 -21.83
N PRO A 8 36.15 10.91 -22.43
CA PRO A 8 35.54 12.17 -22.02
C PRO A 8 34.01 12.07 -22.18
N GLN A 9 33.29 12.17 -21.07
CA GLN A 9 31.83 12.19 -21.09
C GLN A 9 31.37 13.55 -21.65
N GLY A 10 30.46 13.52 -22.62
CA GLY A 10 29.84 14.73 -23.17
C GLY A 10 29.10 15.52 -22.06
N GLU A 11 28.95 16.84 -22.27
CA GLU A 11 28.30 17.77 -21.31
C GLU A 11 26.91 17.28 -20.86
N GLY A 12 26.11 16.71 -21.78
CA GLY A 12 24.80 16.12 -21.45
C GLY A 12 24.88 14.95 -20.50
N ALA A 13 25.85 14.05 -20.66
CA ALA A 13 26.05 12.91 -19.76
C ALA A 13 26.49 13.38 -18.36
N LYS A 14 27.30 14.42 -18.25
CA LYS A 14 27.71 15.02 -16.97
C LYS A 14 26.50 15.60 -16.22
N ARG A 15 25.63 16.35 -16.92
CA ARG A 15 24.39 16.91 -16.33
C ARG A 15 23.43 15.84 -15.88
N LEU A 16 23.22 14.79 -16.70
CA LEU A 16 22.39 13.65 -16.35
C LEU A 16 22.92 12.92 -15.12
N ASN A 17 24.22 12.61 -15.08
CA ASN A 17 24.85 11.96 -13.92
C ASN A 17 24.74 12.81 -12.65
N ALA A 18 24.90 14.13 -12.75
CA ALA A 18 24.74 15.03 -11.62
C ALA A 18 23.29 15.05 -11.11
N ALA A 19 22.29 15.05 -12.00
CA ALA A 19 20.88 14.98 -11.64
C ALA A 19 20.53 13.64 -10.96
N VAL A 20 20.96 12.52 -11.56
CA VAL A 20 20.76 11.18 -10.99
C VAL A 20 21.39 11.06 -9.61
N ASN A 21 22.64 11.52 -9.45
CA ASN A 21 23.32 11.49 -8.14
C ASN A 21 22.62 12.35 -7.10
N ARG A 22 22.08 13.52 -7.49
CA ARG A 22 21.32 14.38 -6.57
C ARG A 22 20.04 13.71 -6.10
N ILE A 23 19.29 13.10 -7.02
CA ILE A 23 18.06 12.36 -6.72
C ILE A 23 18.38 11.15 -5.81
N ALA A 24 19.37 10.34 -6.20
CA ALA A 24 19.78 9.15 -5.42
C ALA A 24 20.21 9.53 -4.00
N THR A 25 21.01 10.58 -3.85
CA THR A 25 21.44 11.08 -2.54
C THR A 25 20.26 11.62 -1.73
N GLY A 26 19.31 12.30 -2.38
CA GLY A 26 18.07 12.78 -1.74
C GLY A 26 17.23 11.63 -1.22
N ILE A 27 16.99 10.61 -2.04
CA ILE A 27 16.26 9.40 -1.64
C ILE A 27 17.00 8.68 -0.51
N ALA A 28 18.31 8.46 -0.62
CA ALA A 28 19.11 7.82 0.41
C ALA A 28 19.10 8.58 1.75
N ARG A 29 19.06 9.91 1.72
CA ARG A 29 18.96 10.74 2.93
C ARG A 29 17.58 10.65 3.59
N HIS A 30 16.51 10.55 2.78
CA HIS A 30 15.12 10.59 3.23
C HIS A 30 14.39 9.26 3.01
N TRP A 31 15.13 8.16 2.89
CA TRP A 31 14.58 6.84 2.54
C TRP A 31 13.36 6.44 3.38
N LEU A 32 13.41 6.72 4.69
CA LEU A 32 12.31 6.38 5.62
C LEU A 32 11.05 7.20 5.31
N ALA A 33 11.21 8.50 5.00
CA ALA A 33 10.08 9.34 4.61
C ALA A 33 9.49 8.88 3.27
N VAL A 34 10.33 8.59 2.29
CA VAL A 34 9.91 8.06 0.99
C VAL A 34 9.15 6.75 1.16
N PHE A 35 9.70 5.82 1.96
CA PHE A 35 9.07 4.54 2.26
C PHE A 35 7.71 4.72 2.92
N ASN A 36 7.62 5.54 3.99
CA ASN A 36 6.37 5.80 4.68
C ASN A 36 5.31 6.46 3.77
N VAL A 37 5.71 7.38 2.89
CA VAL A 37 4.79 7.99 1.91
C VAL A 37 4.29 6.93 0.92
N MET A 38 5.16 6.07 0.41
CA MET A 38 4.74 4.97 -0.48
C MET A 38 3.75 4.03 0.20
N VAL A 39 4.03 3.61 1.45
CA VAL A 39 3.12 2.73 2.21
C VAL A 39 1.81 3.47 2.53
N ALA A 40 1.86 4.75 2.92
CA ALA A 40 0.67 5.55 3.18
C ALA A 40 -0.23 5.68 1.94
N LEU A 41 0.35 5.90 0.77
CA LEU A 41 -0.40 5.93 -0.50
C LEU A 41 -0.98 4.54 -0.81
N PHE A 42 -0.19 3.48 -0.63
CA PHE A 42 -0.64 2.11 -0.89
C PHE A 42 -1.80 1.69 0.01
N VAL A 43 -1.78 2.08 1.29
CA VAL A 43 -2.89 1.78 2.23
C VAL A 43 -4.05 2.75 2.06
N GLY A 44 -3.78 4.02 1.78
CA GLY A 44 -4.79 5.09 1.72
C GLY A 44 -5.67 5.06 0.46
N LEU A 45 -5.06 4.81 -0.71
CA LEU A 45 -5.79 4.79 -1.98
C LEU A 45 -6.99 3.82 -2.01
N PRO A 46 -6.94 2.60 -1.44
CA PRO A 46 -8.09 1.70 -1.37
C PRO A 46 -9.31 2.28 -0.65
N PHE A 47 -9.09 3.14 0.34
CA PHE A 47 -10.17 3.81 1.07
C PHE A 47 -10.84 4.92 0.25
N LEU A 48 -10.16 5.41 -0.79
CA LEU A 48 -10.76 6.37 -1.71
C LEU A 48 -11.79 5.71 -2.64
N ALA A 49 -11.69 4.40 -2.89
CA ALA A 49 -12.59 3.69 -3.79
C ALA A 49 -14.06 3.77 -3.34
N PRO A 50 -14.45 3.44 -2.08
CA PRO A 50 -15.82 3.59 -1.61
C PRO A 50 -16.31 5.05 -1.63
N VAL A 51 -15.45 6.02 -1.34
CA VAL A 51 -15.79 7.45 -1.39
C VAL A 51 -16.14 7.88 -2.82
N LEU A 52 -15.37 7.42 -3.79
CA LEU A 52 -15.61 7.71 -5.21
C LEU A 52 -16.88 7.01 -5.73
N MET A 53 -17.17 5.79 -5.27
CA MET A 53 -18.40 5.08 -5.61
C MET A 53 -19.61 5.86 -5.09
N GLU A 54 -19.61 6.26 -3.82
CA GLU A 54 -20.68 7.06 -3.19
C GLU A 54 -20.89 8.40 -3.90
N ALA A 55 -19.80 9.04 -4.34
CA ALA A 55 -19.86 10.28 -5.09
C ALA A 55 -20.28 10.11 -6.56
N GLY A 56 -20.60 8.89 -7.01
CA GLY A 56 -20.98 8.59 -8.40
C GLY A 56 -19.79 8.56 -9.38
N ALA A 57 -18.55 8.74 -8.91
CA ALA A 57 -17.35 8.69 -9.73
C ALA A 57 -16.87 7.24 -9.96
N THR A 58 -17.71 6.41 -10.60
CA THR A 58 -17.51 4.98 -10.76
C THR A 58 -16.27 4.61 -11.60
N GLY A 59 -15.91 5.44 -12.57
CA GLY A 59 -14.74 5.20 -13.44
C GLY A 59 -13.43 5.15 -12.65
N PRO A 60 -13.03 6.22 -11.94
CA PRO A 60 -11.86 6.23 -11.07
C PRO A 60 -11.89 5.17 -9.96
N ALA A 61 -13.07 4.94 -9.33
CA ALA A 61 -13.25 3.91 -8.32
C ALA A 61 -12.92 2.52 -8.87
N ASN A 62 -13.48 2.17 -10.03
CA ASN A 62 -13.22 0.90 -10.70
C ASN A 62 -11.76 0.73 -11.11
N LEU A 63 -11.05 1.80 -11.45
CA LEU A 63 -9.62 1.75 -11.71
C LEU A 63 -8.86 1.34 -10.44
N ILE A 64 -9.20 1.89 -9.28
CA ILE A 64 -8.59 1.51 -8.00
C ILE A 64 -8.86 0.03 -7.73
N TYR A 65 -10.10 -0.46 -7.82
CA TYR A 65 -10.42 -1.88 -7.64
C TYR A 65 -9.61 -2.78 -8.57
N LYS A 66 -9.47 -2.41 -9.84
CA LYS A 66 -8.67 -3.18 -10.83
C LYS A 66 -7.19 -3.22 -10.47
N VAL A 67 -6.60 -2.09 -10.08
CA VAL A 67 -5.18 -2.02 -9.68
C VAL A 67 -4.93 -2.90 -8.46
N TYR A 68 -5.77 -2.79 -7.43
CA TYR A 68 -5.58 -3.57 -6.20
C TYR A 68 -5.98 -5.04 -6.33
N ALA A 69 -6.69 -5.43 -7.40
CA ALA A 69 -7.00 -6.83 -7.68
C ALA A 69 -5.76 -7.69 -7.99
N PHE A 70 -4.61 -7.07 -8.31
CA PHE A 70 -3.34 -7.79 -8.47
C PHE A 70 -2.69 -8.16 -7.11
N THR A 71 -3.02 -7.44 -6.05
CA THR A 71 -2.42 -7.63 -4.74
C THR A 71 -3.36 -8.29 -3.73
N CYS A 72 -4.68 -8.16 -3.92
CA CYS A 72 -5.70 -8.67 -3.01
C CYS A 72 -6.84 -9.35 -3.78
N HIS A 73 -7.35 -10.45 -3.25
CA HIS A 73 -8.50 -11.18 -3.81
C HIS A 73 -9.83 -10.40 -3.71
N GLN A 74 -9.88 -9.37 -2.86
CA GLN A 74 -11.03 -8.47 -2.67
C GLN A 74 -12.35 -9.21 -2.36
N LEU A 75 -12.28 -10.28 -1.57
CA LEU A 75 -13.44 -11.05 -1.15
C LEU A 75 -14.37 -10.18 -0.31
N PRO A 76 -15.70 -10.17 -0.56
CA PRO A 76 -16.65 -9.35 0.18
C PRO A 76 -16.61 -9.62 1.68
N GLU A 77 -16.61 -10.89 2.10
CA GLU A 77 -16.58 -11.31 3.49
C GLU A 77 -15.28 -10.97 4.24
N ARG A 78 -14.28 -10.44 3.56
CA ARG A 78 -13.01 -10.01 4.14
C ARG A 78 -12.71 -8.54 3.90
N SER A 79 -13.69 -7.79 3.41
CA SER A 79 -13.58 -6.38 3.12
C SER A 79 -14.25 -5.52 4.19
N ILE A 80 -13.86 -4.26 4.27
CA ILE A 80 -14.50 -3.23 5.08
C ILE A 80 -15.44 -2.48 4.16
N PHE A 81 -16.68 -2.25 4.59
CA PHE A 81 -17.68 -1.50 3.82
C PHE A 81 -17.93 -0.14 4.46
N PHE A 82 -18.18 0.86 3.61
CA PHE A 82 -18.57 2.22 4.00
C PHE A 82 -19.90 2.58 3.32
N TYR A 83 -20.64 3.46 3.97
CA TYR A 83 -21.92 4.00 3.49
C TYR A 83 -23.10 3.01 3.46
N GLY A 84 -22.92 1.78 3.91
CA GLY A 84 -23.96 0.79 4.13
C GLY A 84 -24.42 0.73 5.59
N HIS A 85 -25.33 -0.19 5.87
CA HIS A 85 -25.84 -0.42 7.23
C HIS A 85 -24.83 -1.19 8.12
N ASP A 86 -23.96 -2.01 7.51
CA ASP A 86 -22.91 -2.72 8.19
C ASP A 86 -21.53 -2.45 7.58
N HIS A 87 -20.50 -2.56 8.41
CA HIS A 87 -19.10 -2.42 7.97
C HIS A 87 -18.43 -3.74 7.63
N PHE A 88 -18.99 -4.85 8.12
CA PHE A 88 -18.44 -6.19 7.96
C PHE A 88 -19.56 -7.17 7.71
N TYR A 89 -19.42 -7.99 6.70
CA TYR A 89 -20.38 -9.02 6.35
C TYR A 89 -19.74 -10.40 6.44
N THR A 90 -20.52 -11.40 6.88
CA THR A 90 -20.17 -12.80 6.67
C THR A 90 -20.76 -13.31 5.35
N VAL A 91 -20.33 -14.48 4.90
CA VAL A 91 -20.91 -15.08 3.69
C VAL A 91 -22.41 -15.32 3.89
N GLU A 92 -22.80 -15.82 5.07
CA GLU A 92 -24.16 -16.11 5.44
C GLU A 92 -25.06 -14.86 5.43
N THR A 93 -24.55 -13.71 5.93
CA THR A 93 -25.31 -12.45 5.89
C THR A 93 -25.45 -11.93 4.47
N LEU A 94 -24.39 -12.01 3.66
CA LEU A 94 -24.44 -11.59 2.25
C LEU A 94 -25.41 -12.44 1.42
N GLU A 95 -25.53 -13.73 1.73
CA GLU A 95 -26.50 -14.64 1.10
C GLU A 95 -27.93 -14.37 1.61
N ALA A 96 -28.10 -14.17 2.91
CA ALA A 96 -29.41 -13.91 3.52
C ALA A 96 -30.02 -12.58 3.05
N GLU A 97 -29.20 -11.57 2.84
CA GLU A 97 -29.63 -10.26 2.35
C GLU A 97 -29.72 -10.22 0.80
N GLY A 98 -29.37 -11.31 0.12
CA GLY A 98 -29.48 -11.40 -1.34
C GLY A 98 -28.37 -10.71 -2.13
N PHE A 99 -27.31 -10.23 -1.45
CA PHE A 99 -26.17 -9.61 -2.12
C PHE A 99 -25.28 -10.63 -2.82
N LEU A 100 -25.30 -11.88 -2.35
CA LEU A 100 -24.66 -13.03 -3.00
C LEU A 100 -25.68 -14.14 -3.20
N SER A 101 -25.56 -14.86 -4.33
CA SER A 101 -26.34 -16.07 -4.56
C SER A 101 -25.92 -17.18 -3.57
N ALA A 102 -26.87 -17.94 -3.04
CA ALA A 102 -26.58 -19.03 -2.12
C ALA A 102 -25.65 -20.07 -2.73
N GLY A 103 -24.67 -20.55 -1.95
CA GLY A 103 -23.74 -21.60 -2.35
C GLY A 103 -22.66 -21.18 -3.34
N VAL A 104 -22.42 -19.90 -3.55
CA VAL A 104 -21.34 -19.40 -4.43
C VAL A 104 -19.98 -19.78 -3.89
N SER A 105 -19.20 -20.54 -4.66
CA SER A 105 -17.86 -20.98 -4.27
C SER A 105 -16.89 -19.82 -4.09
N PHE A 106 -15.79 -20.06 -3.35
CA PHE A 106 -14.72 -19.09 -3.14
C PHE A 106 -14.21 -18.48 -4.47
N PHE A 107 -13.96 -19.30 -5.48
CA PHE A 107 -13.46 -18.82 -6.77
C PHE A 107 -14.48 -17.98 -7.54
N GLN A 108 -15.76 -18.30 -7.42
CA GLN A 108 -16.83 -17.50 -8.02
C GLN A 108 -16.95 -16.13 -7.34
N ARG A 109 -16.89 -16.06 -5.99
CA ARG A 109 -16.89 -14.79 -5.25
C ARG A 109 -15.70 -13.92 -5.62
N GLN A 110 -14.52 -14.51 -5.78
CA GLN A 110 -13.33 -13.80 -6.25
C GLN A 110 -13.50 -13.29 -7.70
N ALA A 111 -14.10 -14.07 -8.58
CA ALA A 111 -14.33 -13.70 -9.98
C ALA A 111 -15.36 -12.58 -10.14
N LEU A 112 -16.38 -12.53 -9.29
CA LEU A 112 -17.42 -11.51 -9.29
C LEU A 112 -16.86 -10.09 -9.02
N ARG A 113 -15.79 -9.97 -8.23
CA ARG A 113 -15.17 -8.69 -7.85
C ARG A 113 -16.19 -7.62 -7.45
N TRP A 114 -17.27 -8.05 -6.79
CA TRP A 114 -18.39 -7.19 -6.43
C TRP A 114 -17.92 -6.02 -5.56
N PRO A 115 -18.14 -4.75 -5.98
CA PRO A 115 -17.63 -3.58 -5.26
C PRO A 115 -18.50 -3.18 -4.08
N GLY A 116 -19.72 -3.72 -3.98
CA GLY A 116 -20.78 -3.32 -3.07
C GLY A 116 -22.03 -2.86 -3.84
N SER A 117 -22.97 -2.30 -3.11
CA SER A 117 -24.21 -1.70 -3.61
C SER A 117 -24.61 -0.51 -2.74
N ASP A 118 -25.62 0.26 -3.15
CA ASP A 118 -26.16 1.37 -2.34
C ASP A 118 -26.68 0.90 -0.98
N GLU A 119 -27.20 -0.33 -0.88
CA GLU A 119 -27.73 -0.91 0.36
C GLU A 119 -26.63 -1.47 1.26
N ALA A 120 -25.74 -2.30 0.70
CA ALA A 120 -24.63 -2.92 1.44
C ALA A 120 -23.51 -1.93 1.74
N GLY A 121 -23.48 -0.80 1.04
CA GLY A 121 -22.35 0.11 1.00
C GLY A 121 -21.25 -0.35 0.04
N TRP A 122 -20.19 0.45 -0.05
CA TRP A 122 -19.07 0.24 -0.94
C TRP A 122 -17.85 -0.29 -0.20
N LYS A 123 -17.26 -1.38 -0.69
CA LYS A 123 -16.12 -2.00 -0.01
C LYS A 123 -14.81 -1.24 -0.27
N VAL A 124 -13.89 -1.30 0.68
CA VAL A 124 -12.49 -0.90 0.50
C VAL A 124 -11.81 -1.85 -0.48
N ALA A 125 -10.95 -1.34 -1.37
CA ALA A 125 -10.28 -2.15 -2.40
C ALA A 125 -9.17 -3.08 -1.87
N LEU A 126 -8.91 -3.10 -0.56
CA LEU A 126 -8.04 -4.04 0.15
C LEU A 126 -8.85 -4.82 1.19
N CYS A 127 -8.46 -6.07 1.43
CA CYS A 127 -9.06 -6.87 2.50
C CYS A 127 -8.55 -6.41 3.89
N GLN A 128 -9.32 -6.70 4.93
CA GLN A 128 -9.02 -6.33 6.33
C GLN A 128 -7.62 -6.76 6.77
N ARG A 129 -7.18 -7.97 6.37
CA ARG A 129 -5.86 -8.50 6.71
C ARG A 129 -4.75 -7.66 6.08
N ASP A 130 -4.87 -7.33 4.81
CA ASP A 130 -3.86 -6.55 4.11
C ASP A 130 -3.81 -5.11 4.65
N VAL A 131 -4.99 -4.52 4.95
CA VAL A 131 -5.07 -3.22 5.65
C VAL A 131 -4.32 -3.28 6.98
N ALA A 132 -4.55 -4.31 7.82
CA ALA A 132 -3.89 -4.44 9.11
C ALA A 132 -2.37 -4.59 8.97
N ILE A 133 -1.89 -5.42 8.03
CA ILE A 133 -0.46 -5.64 7.78
C ILE A 133 0.21 -4.32 7.34
N TYR A 134 -0.29 -3.70 6.29
CA TYR A 134 0.36 -2.50 5.75
C TYR A 134 0.19 -1.27 6.65
N ALA A 135 -0.94 -1.14 7.36
CA ALA A 135 -1.11 -0.10 8.36
C ALA A 135 -0.13 -0.27 9.53
N SER A 136 0.13 -1.50 9.99
CA SER A 136 1.12 -1.75 11.04
C SER A 136 2.53 -1.40 10.59
N ILE A 137 2.90 -1.68 9.34
CA ILE A 137 4.18 -1.26 8.74
C ILE A 137 4.29 0.28 8.72
N LEU A 138 3.23 0.96 8.30
CA LEU A 138 3.20 2.42 8.27
C LEU A 138 3.34 3.01 9.68
N ILE A 139 2.56 2.54 10.64
CA ILE A 139 2.62 2.99 12.03
C ILE A 139 4.02 2.76 12.62
N SER A 140 4.59 1.58 12.41
CA SER A 140 5.95 1.26 12.87
C SER A 140 7.00 2.18 12.24
N GLY A 141 6.89 2.45 10.94
CA GLY A 141 7.77 3.36 10.22
C GLY A 141 7.66 4.82 10.71
N LEU A 142 6.45 5.28 11.00
CA LEU A 142 6.20 6.61 11.58
C LEU A 142 6.74 6.72 13.01
N LEU A 143 6.49 5.72 13.85
CA LEU A 143 7.01 5.66 15.22
C LEU A 143 8.54 5.64 15.23
N PHE A 144 9.16 4.82 14.36
CA PHE A 144 10.62 4.82 14.22
C PHE A 144 11.15 6.18 13.77
N GLY A 145 10.48 6.84 12.83
CA GLY A 145 10.82 8.20 12.40
C GLY A 145 10.73 9.21 13.53
N LEU A 146 9.68 9.15 14.33
CA LEU A 146 9.47 10.01 15.50
C LEU A 146 10.55 9.79 16.56
N VAL A 147 10.82 8.54 16.94
CA VAL A 147 11.87 8.18 17.89
C VAL A 147 13.23 8.67 17.39
N ARG A 148 13.54 8.47 16.11
CA ARG A 148 14.78 8.98 15.50
C ARG A 148 14.88 10.52 15.55
N LEU A 149 13.77 11.22 15.37
CA LEU A 149 13.73 12.69 15.45
C LEU A 149 14.00 13.18 16.87
N ILE A 150 13.36 12.56 17.88
CA ILE A 150 13.48 12.93 19.29
C ILE A 150 14.88 12.60 19.84
N LEU A 151 15.43 11.42 19.49
CA LEU A 151 16.69 10.92 20.04
C LEU A 151 17.92 11.34 19.22
N ARG A 152 17.74 11.93 18.03
CA ARG A 152 18.80 12.29 17.09
C ARG A 152 19.99 13.07 17.70
N PRO A 153 19.80 13.96 18.70
CA PRO A 153 20.94 14.66 19.31
C PRO A 153 21.74 13.82 20.31
N ARG A 154 21.18 12.70 20.82
CA ARG A 154 21.69 12.00 22.00
C ARG A 154 22.07 10.54 21.78
N ALA A 155 21.57 9.89 20.76
CA ALA A 155 21.80 8.47 20.55
C ALA A 155 22.84 8.21 19.44
N LYS A 156 23.98 7.63 19.83
CA LYS A 156 24.81 6.87 18.90
C LYS A 156 24.04 5.56 18.66
N TRP A 157 23.30 5.47 17.57
CA TRP A 157 22.60 4.24 17.19
C TRP A 157 23.60 3.11 17.05
N PRO A 158 23.43 2.00 17.76
CA PRO A 158 24.30 0.85 17.59
C PRO A 158 24.20 0.37 16.13
N LYS A 159 25.35 0.21 15.49
CA LYS A 159 25.40 -0.41 14.17
C LYS A 159 24.98 -1.88 14.38
N MET A 160 23.79 -2.25 13.93
CA MET A 160 23.38 -3.65 13.94
C MET A 160 24.37 -4.45 13.10
N PRO A 161 25.04 -5.45 13.65
CA PRO A 161 25.90 -6.32 12.86
C PRO A 161 25.04 -7.15 11.89
N VAL A 162 25.56 -7.38 10.68
CA VAL A 162 24.82 -8.04 9.59
C VAL A 162 24.27 -9.41 10.00
N TRP A 163 24.97 -10.15 10.89
CA TRP A 163 24.51 -11.44 11.39
C TRP A 163 23.21 -11.35 12.22
N MET A 164 22.98 -10.25 12.94
CA MET A 164 21.72 -10.02 13.65
C MET A 164 20.54 -9.81 12.69
N PHE A 165 20.80 -9.20 11.53
CA PHE A 165 19.82 -9.04 10.47
C PHE A 165 19.43 -10.39 9.84
N ILE A 166 20.41 -11.29 9.66
CA ILE A 166 20.22 -12.65 9.12
C ILE A 166 19.41 -13.52 10.10
N LEU A 167 19.57 -13.33 11.42
CA LEU A 167 18.82 -14.08 12.44
C LEU A 167 17.36 -13.61 12.61
N LEU A 168 17.00 -12.41 12.10
CA LEU A 168 15.66 -11.85 12.18
C LEU A 168 14.84 -12.10 10.91
N LEU A 169 15.42 -12.67 9.87
CA LEU A 169 14.78 -13.11 8.62
C LEU A 169 14.46 -14.61 8.66
#